data_9e04c3f39bdae9723c5abf7f84c7bd04
#
_entry.id   9e04c3f39bdae9723c5abf7f84c7bd04
#
_cell.length_a   1.000
_cell.length_b   1.000
_cell.length_c   1.000
_cell.angle_alpha   90.00
_cell.angle_beta   90.00
_cell.angle_gamma   90.00
#
_symmetry.space_group_name_H-M   'P 1'
#
loop_
_entity.id
_entity.type
_entity.pdbx_description
1 polymer ?
#
loop_
_entity_poly.entity_id
_entity_poly.type
_entity_poly.pdbx_seq_one_letter_code
_entity_poly.pdbx_strand_id
1 'polypeptide(L)'
;MFDKLMNSYYYGKSGKGDYTPDDLPKNRWQLFMEMLRTRMSGLCRMNLMYFVAWLPAMIAIALCVVSLIMTLAGTVQVDETGAVLDTIDQTALREAMQTSSDMIFVTLLILIPCIAITGPFTAGLSYVTRNWARDEHAFPWADYKDAIKANWKQGLLVSTITGCVPFLVYICWRFYGDMAVGNAVWVIPQMLILMLGILWALAVTYMYPMMVTYQMNFRTIIRNSFILAVGRLPGSVGIRLLHCVPTVLFTVIFLLTLQPWVLLLLFAYSLVFGFAFSRFITASFTNAVFDKYINSRIEGAQVNRGLSQENDDDDDDDDEQEEERELKPWENGYTDKH
;
A
#
# COMPACT_ATOMS: atom_id res chain seq x y z
N MET A 1 11.74 -39.20 -7.45
CA MET A 1 11.58 -37.74 -7.67
C MET A 1 10.98 -37.05 -6.45
N PHE A 2 9.97 -37.62 -5.83
CA PHE A 2 9.32 -37.11 -4.60
C PHE A 2 10.25 -37.13 -3.38
N ASP A 3 11.06 -38.16 -3.21
CA ASP A 3 12.05 -38.29 -2.13
C ASP A 3 13.16 -37.22 -2.18
N LYS A 4 13.58 -36.79 -3.38
CA LYS A 4 14.52 -35.69 -3.55
C LYS A 4 13.92 -34.34 -3.19
N LEU A 5 12.62 -34.16 -3.45
CA LEU A 5 11.86 -32.95 -3.05
C LEU A 5 11.66 -32.92 -1.54
N MET A 6 11.29 -34.04 -0.93
CA MET A 6 11.12 -34.18 0.52
C MET A 6 12.46 -34.00 1.27
N ASN A 7 13.52 -34.62 0.82
CA ASN A 7 14.85 -34.43 1.41
C ASN A 7 15.36 -33.00 1.27
N SER A 8 15.13 -32.34 0.13
CA SER A 8 15.47 -30.91 -0.05
C SER A 8 14.64 -29.99 0.82
N TYR A 9 13.41 -30.40 1.18
CA TYR A 9 12.52 -29.63 2.06
C TYR A 9 12.90 -29.78 3.56
N TYR A 10 13.26 -31.01 4.01
CA TYR A 10 13.57 -31.29 5.42
C TYR A 10 15.04 -31.01 5.80
N TYR A 11 15.97 -31.26 4.88
CA TYR A 11 17.42 -31.20 5.15
C TYR A 11 18.14 -30.08 4.38
N GLY A 12 17.40 -29.24 3.67
CA GLY A 12 17.99 -28.24 2.78
C GLY A 12 18.64 -28.84 1.54
N LYS A 13 19.35 -28.04 0.76
CA LYS A 13 20.12 -28.54 -0.37
C LYS A 13 21.38 -29.25 0.19
N SER A 14 21.36 -30.59 0.24
CA SER A 14 22.52 -31.37 0.55
C SER A 14 23.64 -31.03 -0.43
N GLY A 15 24.73 -30.42 0.04
CA GLY A 15 25.91 -30.13 -0.76
C GLY A 15 26.53 -28.74 -0.62
N LYS A 16 25.83 -27.78 -0.01
CA LYS A 16 26.46 -26.56 0.49
C LYS A 16 26.73 -26.78 1.98
N GLY A 17 27.96 -26.54 2.43
CA GLY A 17 28.36 -26.52 3.83
C GLY A 17 27.54 -25.52 4.65
N ASP A 18 27.93 -25.27 5.89
CA ASP A 18 27.32 -24.27 6.75
C ASP A 18 27.27 -22.92 6.05
N TYR A 19 26.21 -22.17 6.31
CA TYR A 19 25.98 -20.84 5.73
C TYR A 19 27.17 -19.93 6.09
N THR A 20 27.88 -19.44 5.10
CA THR A 20 28.99 -18.52 5.30
C THR A 20 28.53 -17.08 5.08
N PRO A 21 29.24 -16.06 5.62
CA PRO A 21 28.91 -14.65 5.36
C PRO A 21 28.84 -14.29 3.87
N ASP A 22 29.60 -15.00 3.02
CA ASP A 22 29.61 -14.82 1.55
C ASP A 22 28.34 -15.32 0.86
N ASP A 23 27.52 -16.14 1.56
CA ASP A 23 26.24 -16.62 1.06
C ASP A 23 25.08 -15.60 1.27
N LEU A 24 25.33 -14.49 1.96
CA LEU A 24 24.35 -13.45 2.18
C LEU A 24 24.02 -12.72 0.86
N PRO A 25 22.78 -12.24 0.71
CA PRO A 25 22.39 -11.44 -0.46
C PRO A 25 23.29 -10.22 -0.64
N LYS A 26 23.78 -10.01 -1.86
CA LYS A 26 24.67 -8.88 -2.19
C LYS A 26 23.92 -7.57 -2.40
N ASN A 27 22.65 -7.64 -2.80
CA ASN A 27 21.83 -6.47 -3.05
C ASN A 27 20.39 -6.65 -2.54
N ARG A 28 19.67 -5.54 -2.41
CA ARG A 28 18.29 -5.52 -1.86
C ARG A 28 17.29 -6.32 -2.68
N TRP A 29 17.51 -6.46 -3.99
CA TRP A 29 16.65 -7.28 -4.86
C TRP A 29 16.83 -8.77 -4.57
N GLN A 30 18.06 -9.22 -4.39
CA GLN A 30 18.35 -10.61 -4.01
C GLN A 30 17.75 -10.92 -2.62
N LEU A 31 17.94 -10.03 -1.65
CA LEU A 31 17.33 -10.13 -0.31
C LEU A 31 15.80 -10.23 -0.41
N PHE A 32 15.17 -9.36 -1.19
CA PHE A 32 13.72 -9.39 -1.40
C PHE A 32 13.24 -10.72 -1.96
N MET A 33 13.92 -11.24 -3.00
CA MET A 33 13.51 -12.50 -3.66
C MET A 33 13.76 -13.72 -2.78
N GLU A 34 14.85 -13.73 -2.02
CA GLU A 34 15.15 -14.79 -1.06
C GLU A 34 14.14 -14.81 0.09
N MET A 35 13.87 -13.66 0.69
CA MET A 35 12.88 -13.55 1.76
C MET A 35 11.48 -13.85 1.26
N LEU A 36 11.10 -13.40 0.07
CA LEU A 36 9.82 -13.74 -0.54
C LEU A 36 9.67 -15.25 -0.68
N ARG A 37 10.70 -15.93 -1.20
CA ARG A 37 10.68 -17.39 -1.38
C ARG A 37 10.61 -18.14 -0.05
N THR A 38 11.40 -17.73 0.93
CA THR A 38 11.49 -18.37 2.25
C THR A 38 10.22 -18.13 3.08
N ARG A 39 9.65 -16.92 3.03
CA ARG A 39 8.51 -16.50 3.86
C ARG A 39 7.14 -16.61 3.15
N MET A 40 7.08 -17.18 1.94
CA MET A 40 5.83 -17.29 1.16
C MET A 40 4.67 -17.89 1.95
N SER A 41 4.88 -19.03 2.61
CA SER A 41 3.84 -19.69 3.42
C SER A 41 3.42 -18.83 4.62
N GLY A 42 4.35 -18.12 5.22
CA GLY A 42 4.10 -17.15 6.28
C GLY A 42 3.25 -15.99 5.78
N LEU A 43 3.58 -15.42 4.61
CA LEU A 43 2.80 -14.34 3.99
C LEU A 43 1.35 -14.77 3.70
N CYS A 44 1.12 -15.97 3.18
CA CYS A 44 -0.24 -16.48 2.97
C CYS A 44 -1.03 -16.59 4.28
N ARG A 45 -0.42 -17.11 5.36
CA ARG A 45 -1.09 -17.20 6.67
C ARG A 45 -1.42 -15.81 7.23
N MET A 46 -0.47 -14.88 7.15
CA MET A 46 -0.70 -13.49 7.58
C MET A 46 -1.75 -12.80 6.76
N ASN A 47 -1.80 -13.09 5.44
CA ASN A 47 -2.82 -12.56 4.56
C ASN A 47 -4.23 -12.98 4.97
N LEU A 48 -4.44 -14.26 5.27
CA LEU A 48 -5.74 -14.76 5.72
C LEU A 48 -6.21 -14.07 7.01
N MET A 49 -5.30 -13.84 7.97
CA MET A 49 -5.62 -13.14 9.21
C MET A 49 -5.99 -11.67 8.95
N TYR A 50 -5.23 -11.01 8.09
CA TYR A 50 -5.45 -9.61 7.74
C TYR A 50 -6.69 -9.40 6.84
N PHE A 51 -6.97 -10.35 5.97
CA PHE A 51 -8.14 -10.35 5.09
C PHE A 51 -9.45 -10.21 5.87
N VAL A 52 -9.56 -10.84 7.04
CA VAL A 52 -10.76 -10.74 7.91
C VAL A 52 -11.06 -9.29 8.28
N ALA A 53 -10.03 -8.47 8.54
CA ALA A 53 -10.22 -7.06 8.85
C ALA A 53 -10.71 -6.23 7.63
N TRP A 54 -10.44 -6.71 6.41
CA TRP A 54 -10.88 -6.06 5.17
C TRP A 54 -12.24 -6.52 4.67
N LEU A 55 -12.80 -7.62 5.21
CA LEU A 55 -14.09 -8.17 4.78
C LEU A 55 -15.22 -7.12 4.72
N PRO A 56 -15.43 -6.26 5.76
CA PRO A 56 -16.51 -5.29 5.70
C PRO A 56 -16.35 -4.29 4.54
N ALA A 57 -15.12 -3.81 4.32
CA ALA A 57 -14.83 -2.89 3.21
C ALA A 57 -15.00 -3.57 1.85
N MET A 58 -14.54 -4.80 1.70
CA MET A 58 -14.70 -5.57 0.46
C MET A 58 -16.16 -5.85 0.13
N ILE A 59 -16.98 -6.19 1.12
CA ILE A 59 -18.43 -6.39 0.95
C ILE A 59 -19.08 -5.08 0.50
N ALA A 60 -18.77 -3.94 1.15
CA ALA A 60 -19.31 -2.64 0.76
C ALA A 60 -18.95 -2.27 -0.68
N ILE A 61 -17.68 -2.47 -1.08
CA ILE A 61 -17.22 -2.22 -2.45
C ILE A 61 -17.93 -3.17 -3.45
N ALA A 62 -18.01 -4.45 -3.13
CA ALA A 62 -18.66 -5.43 -4.01
C ALA A 62 -20.15 -5.10 -4.24
N LEU A 63 -20.87 -4.74 -3.18
CA LEU A 63 -22.28 -4.32 -3.29
C LEU A 63 -22.41 -3.06 -4.14
N CYS A 64 -21.52 -2.07 -3.98
CA CYS A 64 -21.50 -0.88 -4.81
C CYS A 64 -21.27 -1.23 -6.28
N VAL A 65 -20.27 -2.04 -6.58
CA VAL A 65 -19.91 -2.43 -7.95
C VAL A 65 -21.08 -3.17 -8.62
N VAL A 66 -21.69 -4.15 -7.92
CA VAL A 66 -22.86 -4.89 -8.44
C VAL A 66 -24.03 -3.94 -8.69
N SER A 67 -24.32 -3.04 -7.74
CA SER A 67 -25.40 -2.07 -7.89
C SER A 67 -25.16 -1.10 -9.06
N LEU A 68 -23.91 -0.63 -9.25
CA LEU A 68 -23.56 0.21 -10.41
C LEU A 68 -23.75 -0.54 -11.75
N ILE A 69 -23.30 -1.80 -11.81
CA ILE A 69 -23.49 -2.63 -13.02
C ILE A 69 -24.96 -2.80 -13.32
N MET A 70 -25.80 -3.10 -12.31
CA MET A 70 -27.24 -3.28 -12.49
C MET A 70 -27.93 -1.98 -12.90
N THR A 71 -27.55 -0.84 -12.33
CA THR A 71 -28.07 0.49 -12.71
C THR A 71 -27.74 0.82 -14.15
N LEU A 72 -26.49 0.60 -14.59
CA LEU A 72 -26.08 0.83 -15.96
C LEU A 72 -26.72 -0.15 -16.95
N ALA A 73 -26.83 -1.44 -16.57
CA ALA A 73 -27.52 -2.43 -17.40
C ALA A 73 -29.00 -2.06 -17.62
N GLY A 74 -29.66 -1.46 -16.63
CA GLY A 74 -31.04 -0.99 -16.73
C GLY A 74 -31.26 0.19 -17.70
N THR A 75 -30.19 0.86 -18.16
CA THR A 75 -30.29 1.92 -19.18
C THR A 75 -30.28 1.37 -20.61
N VAL A 76 -29.94 0.10 -20.80
CA VAL A 76 -29.90 -0.55 -22.11
C VAL A 76 -31.32 -0.92 -22.51
N GLN A 77 -31.82 -0.30 -23.57
CA GLN A 77 -33.12 -0.65 -24.12
C GLN A 77 -32.98 -1.85 -25.09
N VAL A 78 -33.87 -2.81 -24.94
CA VAL A 78 -33.95 -3.98 -25.83
C VAL A 78 -35.35 -3.98 -26.48
N ASP A 79 -35.43 -4.39 -27.75
CA ASP A 79 -36.68 -4.57 -28.43
C ASP A 79 -37.40 -5.88 -27.98
N GLU A 80 -38.62 -6.14 -28.53
CA GLU A 80 -39.38 -7.35 -28.23
C GLU A 80 -38.63 -8.64 -28.62
N THR A 81 -37.61 -8.56 -29.47
CA THR A 81 -36.78 -9.69 -29.92
C THR A 81 -35.52 -9.88 -29.08
N GLY A 82 -35.25 -8.96 -28.12
CA GLY A 82 -34.05 -8.96 -27.30
C GLY A 82 -32.84 -8.30 -27.98
N ALA A 83 -33.03 -7.61 -29.11
CA ALA A 83 -31.95 -6.85 -29.74
C ALA A 83 -31.78 -5.48 -29.06
N VAL A 84 -30.51 -5.08 -28.85
CA VAL A 84 -30.19 -3.77 -28.26
C VAL A 84 -30.58 -2.66 -29.22
N LEU A 85 -31.40 -1.71 -28.74
CA LEU A 85 -31.79 -0.54 -29.51
C LEU A 85 -30.65 0.49 -29.49
N ASP A 86 -30.35 1.07 -30.63
CA ASP A 86 -29.31 2.12 -30.79
C ASP A 86 -29.67 3.46 -30.12
N THR A 87 -30.88 3.58 -29.57
CA THR A 87 -31.37 4.83 -28.96
C THR A 87 -31.20 4.75 -27.44
N ILE A 88 -30.32 5.62 -26.91
CA ILE A 88 -30.17 5.80 -25.46
C ILE A 88 -31.25 6.78 -24.98
N ASP A 89 -32.11 6.36 -24.07
CA ASP A 89 -33.02 7.27 -23.38
C ASP A 89 -32.22 8.24 -22.48
N GLN A 90 -32.22 9.51 -22.86
CA GLN A 90 -31.51 10.57 -22.15
C GLN A 90 -32.02 10.77 -20.71
N THR A 91 -33.29 10.47 -20.45
CA THR A 91 -33.89 10.58 -19.11
C THR A 91 -33.43 9.42 -18.24
N ALA A 92 -33.50 8.19 -18.74
CA ALA A 92 -32.99 7.00 -18.04
C ALA A 92 -31.49 7.09 -17.75
N LEU A 93 -30.70 7.64 -18.70
CA LEU A 93 -29.26 7.86 -18.49
C LEU A 93 -28.98 8.86 -17.36
N ARG A 94 -29.73 9.98 -17.31
CA ARG A 94 -29.57 10.98 -16.23
C ARG A 94 -29.93 10.41 -14.86
N GLU A 95 -31.03 9.67 -14.76
CA GLU A 95 -31.45 9.00 -13.54
C GLU A 95 -30.42 7.97 -13.08
N ALA A 96 -29.86 7.18 -14.01
CA ALA A 96 -28.81 6.22 -13.70
C ALA A 96 -27.53 6.90 -13.23
N MET A 97 -27.13 8.01 -13.83
CA MET A 97 -25.97 8.81 -13.39
C MET A 97 -26.17 9.38 -11.99
N GLN A 98 -27.35 9.90 -11.67
CA GLN A 98 -27.66 10.42 -10.35
C GLN A 98 -27.69 9.31 -9.30
N THR A 99 -28.39 8.22 -9.58
CA THR A 99 -28.42 7.03 -8.70
C THR A 99 -27.03 6.45 -8.45
N SER A 100 -26.21 6.34 -9.50
CA SER A 100 -24.80 5.89 -9.37
C SER A 100 -23.99 6.82 -8.48
N SER A 101 -24.19 8.12 -8.61
CA SER A 101 -23.52 9.12 -7.76
C SER A 101 -23.91 9.02 -6.29
N ASP A 102 -25.19 8.80 -6.00
CA ASP A 102 -25.69 8.64 -4.64
C ASP A 102 -25.21 7.32 -4.03
N MET A 103 -25.15 6.24 -4.81
CA MET A 103 -24.56 4.97 -4.38
C MET A 103 -23.06 5.12 -4.04
N ILE A 104 -22.28 5.81 -4.86
CA ILE A 104 -20.86 6.08 -4.58
C ILE A 104 -20.73 6.89 -3.28
N PHE A 105 -21.52 7.94 -3.11
CA PHE A 105 -21.52 8.76 -1.90
C PHE A 105 -21.77 7.94 -0.64
N VAL A 106 -22.84 7.14 -0.62
CA VAL A 106 -23.18 6.27 0.51
C VAL A 106 -22.09 5.24 0.77
N THR A 107 -21.55 4.64 -0.29
CA THR A 107 -20.47 3.64 -0.16
C THR A 107 -19.22 4.25 0.44
N LEU A 108 -18.80 5.43 -0.01
CA LEU A 108 -17.64 6.12 0.55
C LEU A 108 -17.84 6.47 2.02
N LEU A 109 -19.06 6.84 2.42
CA LEU A 109 -19.41 7.10 3.82
C LEU A 109 -19.29 5.82 4.68
N ILE A 110 -19.81 4.68 4.18
CA ILE A 110 -19.71 3.37 4.84
C ILE A 110 -18.26 2.90 4.91
N LEU A 111 -17.44 3.20 3.91
CA LEU A 111 -16.04 2.81 3.89
C LEU A 111 -15.21 3.48 4.99
N ILE A 112 -15.60 4.65 5.50
CA ILE A 112 -14.86 5.32 6.58
C ILE A 112 -14.67 4.40 7.80
N PRO A 113 -15.71 3.90 8.47
CA PRO A 113 -15.54 3.00 9.61
C PRO A 113 -14.94 1.65 9.20
N CYS A 114 -15.25 1.13 8.01
CA CYS A 114 -14.68 -0.13 7.53
C CYS A 114 -13.15 -0.03 7.37
N ILE A 115 -12.63 1.05 6.79
CA ILE A 115 -11.19 1.28 6.63
C ILE A 115 -10.56 1.61 8.00
N ALA A 116 -11.24 2.38 8.86
CA ALA A 116 -10.75 2.73 10.19
C ALA A 116 -10.37 1.48 11.01
N ILE A 117 -11.22 0.46 11.01
CA ILE A 117 -10.98 -0.80 11.72
C ILE A 117 -9.71 -1.52 11.22
N THR A 118 -9.36 -1.40 9.93
CA THR A 118 -8.19 -2.09 9.38
C THR A 118 -6.85 -1.55 9.91
N GLY A 119 -6.82 -0.33 10.45
CA GLY A 119 -5.59 0.37 10.84
C GLY A 119 -4.70 -0.38 11.84
N PRO A 120 -5.20 -0.80 12.98
CA PRO A 120 -4.43 -1.59 13.94
C PRO A 120 -3.87 -2.88 13.33
N PHE A 121 -4.68 -3.57 12.54
CA PHE A 121 -4.28 -4.79 11.84
C PHE A 121 -3.21 -4.53 10.78
N THR A 122 -3.28 -3.36 10.13
CA THR A 122 -2.25 -2.91 9.18
C THR A 122 -0.92 -2.64 9.88
N ALA A 123 -0.93 -2.05 11.08
CA ALA A 123 0.28 -1.87 11.88
C ALA A 123 0.90 -3.22 12.26
N GLY A 124 0.08 -4.18 12.72
CA GLY A 124 0.54 -5.54 13.01
C GLY A 124 1.21 -6.21 11.81
N LEU A 125 0.53 -6.20 10.65
CA LEU A 125 1.09 -6.79 9.43
C LEU A 125 2.36 -6.08 8.97
N SER A 126 2.41 -4.74 9.10
CA SER A 126 3.60 -3.96 8.75
C SER A 126 4.81 -4.30 9.63
N TYR A 127 4.60 -4.61 10.92
CA TYR A 127 5.67 -5.06 11.82
C TYR A 127 6.26 -6.39 11.37
N VAL A 128 5.42 -7.40 11.14
CA VAL A 128 5.88 -8.74 10.74
C VAL A 128 6.56 -8.71 9.38
N THR A 129 5.98 -8.01 8.40
CA THR A 129 6.55 -7.90 7.05
C THR A 129 7.85 -7.11 7.04
N ARG A 130 7.99 -6.07 7.91
CA ARG A 130 9.24 -5.33 8.09
C ARG A 130 10.36 -6.24 8.59
N ASN A 131 10.10 -7.03 9.63
CA ASN A 131 11.10 -7.93 10.17
C ASN A 131 11.53 -8.95 9.12
N TRP A 132 10.58 -9.55 8.40
CA TRP A 132 10.91 -10.49 7.32
C TRP A 132 11.68 -9.86 6.17
N ALA A 133 11.38 -8.62 5.81
CA ALA A 133 12.10 -7.91 4.76
C ALA A 133 13.55 -7.54 5.12
N ARG A 134 13.93 -7.65 6.40
CA ARG A 134 15.27 -7.41 6.94
C ARG A 134 15.96 -8.72 7.37
N ASP A 135 15.41 -9.86 6.99
CA ASP A 135 15.81 -11.19 7.46
C ASP A 135 15.83 -11.31 8.98
N GLU A 136 14.95 -10.58 9.65
CA GLU A 136 14.75 -10.71 11.09
C GLU A 136 13.74 -11.81 11.40
N HIS A 137 13.98 -12.51 12.51
CA HIS A 137 13.02 -13.50 12.98
C HIS A 137 11.75 -12.81 13.49
N ALA A 138 10.60 -13.35 13.12
CA ALA A 138 9.32 -12.91 13.66
C ALA A 138 8.43 -14.12 13.91
N PHE A 139 7.77 -14.13 15.06
CA PHE A 139 6.70 -15.08 15.37
C PHE A 139 5.36 -14.54 14.87
N PRO A 140 4.84 -15.03 13.73
CA PRO A 140 3.75 -14.36 13.01
C PRO A 140 2.57 -13.98 13.89
N TRP A 141 2.08 -14.91 14.73
CA TRP A 141 0.92 -14.65 15.58
C TRP A 141 1.21 -13.76 16.78
N ALA A 142 2.30 -14.02 17.51
CA ALA A 142 2.64 -13.30 18.73
C ALA A 142 2.99 -11.85 18.41
N ASP A 143 3.95 -11.64 17.49
CA ASP A 143 4.43 -10.32 17.12
C ASP A 143 3.35 -9.48 16.43
N TYR A 144 2.51 -10.12 15.60
CA TYR A 144 1.35 -9.46 15.01
C TYR A 144 0.41 -8.89 16.06
N LYS A 145 0.02 -9.71 17.03
CA LYS A 145 -0.89 -9.34 18.11
C LYS A 145 -0.30 -8.24 19.00
N ASP A 146 0.97 -8.35 19.33
CA ASP A 146 1.64 -7.38 20.20
C ASP A 146 1.85 -6.03 19.48
N ALA A 147 2.20 -6.06 18.20
CA ALA A 147 2.27 -4.85 17.38
C ALA A 147 0.90 -4.16 17.21
N ILE A 148 -0.19 -4.93 17.08
CA ILE A 148 -1.56 -4.38 17.11
C ILE A 148 -1.81 -3.64 18.42
N LYS A 149 -1.53 -4.29 19.58
CA LYS A 149 -1.76 -3.70 20.90
C LYS A 149 -0.93 -2.43 21.12
N ALA A 150 0.34 -2.45 20.68
CA ALA A 150 1.26 -1.34 20.85
C ALA A 150 0.85 -0.11 20.01
N ASN A 151 0.31 -0.33 18.79
CA ASN A 151 0.11 0.73 17.80
C ASN A 151 -1.38 1.01 17.47
N TRP A 152 -2.34 0.44 18.21
CA TRP A 152 -3.75 0.48 17.84
C TRP A 152 -4.32 1.90 17.70
N LYS A 153 -3.93 2.84 18.61
CA LYS A 153 -4.42 4.23 18.58
C LYS A 153 -3.93 4.97 17.35
N GLN A 154 -2.63 4.88 17.07
CA GLN A 154 -2.03 5.55 15.91
C GLN A 154 -2.50 4.89 14.60
N GLY A 155 -2.56 3.56 14.55
CA GLY A 155 -3.07 2.82 13.41
C GLY A 155 -4.52 3.15 13.10
N LEU A 156 -5.40 3.17 14.11
CA LEU A 156 -6.80 3.56 13.96
C LEU A 156 -6.93 5.00 13.43
N LEU A 157 -6.13 5.94 13.95
CA LEU A 157 -6.20 7.33 13.54
C LEU A 157 -5.73 7.52 12.08
N VAL A 158 -4.62 6.88 11.68
CA VAL A 158 -4.15 6.92 10.28
C VAL A 158 -5.20 6.36 9.32
N SER A 159 -5.80 5.20 9.65
CA SER A 159 -6.80 4.59 8.76
C SER A 159 -8.13 5.32 8.75
N THR A 160 -8.55 5.95 9.87
CA THR A 160 -9.75 6.80 9.87
C THR A 160 -9.58 7.98 8.92
N ILE A 161 -8.45 8.69 9.01
CA ILE A 161 -8.15 9.79 8.07
C ILE A 161 -8.07 9.25 6.64
N THR A 162 -7.44 8.08 6.43
CA THR A 162 -7.34 7.45 5.10
C THR A 162 -8.71 7.08 4.53
N GLY A 163 -9.68 6.68 5.36
CA GLY A 163 -11.06 6.46 4.95
C GLY A 163 -11.81 7.75 4.63
N CYS A 164 -11.54 8.83 5.38
CA CYS A 164 -12.16 10.14 5.15
C CYS A 164 -11.66 10.83 3.86
N VAL A 165 -10.40 10.63 3.47
CA VAL A 165 -9.79 11.33 2.32
C VAL A 165 -10.55 11.10 1.02
N PRO A 166 -10.85 9.87 0.55
CA PRO A 166 -11.58 9.68 -0.70
C PRO A 166 -13.01 10.24 -0.63
N PHE A 167 -13.67 10.19 0.53
CA PHE A 167 -14.98 10.79 0.75
C PHE A 167 -14.93 12.32 0.60
N LEU A 168 -13.96 12.98 1.24
CA LEU A 168 -13.77 14.44 1.13
C LEU A 168 -13.38 14.85 -0.28
N VAL A 169 -12.48 14.10 -0.93
CA VAL A 169 -12.10 14.35 -2.33
C VAL A 169 -13.32 14.26 -3.23
N TYR A 170 -14.18 13.25 -3.06
CA TYR A 170 -15.40 13.08 -3.85
C TYR A 170 -16.39 14.23 -3.69
N ILE A 171 -16.68 14.66 -2.45
CA ILE A 171 -17.59 15.77 -2.18
C ILE A 171 -17.05 17.07 -2.79
N CYS A 172 -15.78 17.39 -2.52
CA CYS A 172 -15.16 18.60 -3.03
C CYS A 172 -15.04 18.58 -4.55
N TRP A 173 -14.74 17.42 -5.14
CA TRP A 173 -14.68 17.24 -6.60
C TRP A 173 -16.03 17.58 -7.25
N ARG A 174 -17.13 17.08 -6.71
CA ARG A 174 -18.48 17.39 -7.19
C ARG A 174 -18.82 18.86 -7.01
N PHE A 175 -18.65 19.37 -5.78
CA PHE A 175 -18.97 20.76 -5.46
C PHE A 175 -18.24 21.76 -6.36
N TYR A 176 -16.92 21.64 -6.50
CA TYR A 176 -16.15 22.52 -7.38
C TYR A 176 -16.39 22.24 -8.85
N GLY A 177 -16.69 21.00 -9.23
CA GLY A 177 -17.06 20.64 -10.60
C GLY A 177 -18.34 21.32 -11.06
N ASP A 178 -19.38 21.33 -10.21
CA ASP A 178 -20.65 22.04 -10.49
C ASP A 178 -20.42 23.56 -10.62
N MET A 179 -19.58 24.16 -9.77
CA MET A 179 -19.22 25.58 -9.86
C MET A 179 -18.36 25.88 -11.11
N ALA A 180 -17.53 24.96 -11.56
CA ALA A 180 -16.67 25.12 -12.72
C ALA A 180 -17.46 25.23 -14.04
N VAL A 181 -18.67 24.71 -14.09
CA VAL A 181 -19.58 24.89 -15.25
C VAL A 181 -19.87 26.37 -15.50
N GLY A 182 -20.02 27.17 -14.44
CA GLY A 182 -20.26 28.61 -14.53
C GLY A 182 -19.00 29.46 -14.66
N ASN A 183 -17.90 29.02 -14.09
CA ASN A 183 -16.61 29.74 -14.10
C ASN A 183 -15.43 28.77 -13.93
N ALA A 184 -14.60 28.69 -14.97
CA ALA A 184 -13.44 27.80 -15.04
C ALA A 184 -12.39 28.00 -13.90
N VAL A 185 -12.41 29.12 -13.18
CA VAL A 185 -11.52 29.36 -12.02
C VAL A 185 -11.70 28.29 -10.95
N TRP A 186 -12.89 27.72 -10.80
CA TRP A 186 -13.18 26.68 -9.81
C TRP A 186 -12.53 25.32 -10.11
N VAL A 187 -11.95 25.14 -11.29
CA VAL A 187 -11.10 23.97 -11.60
C VAL A 187 -9.83 23.96 -10.75
N ILE A 188 -9.31 25.14 -10.34
CA ILE A 188 -8.09 25.24 -9.52
C ILE A 188 -8.26 24.53 -8.15
N PRO A 189 -9.25 24.89 -7.31
CA PRO A 189 -9.46 24.17 -6.05
C PRO A 189 -9.86 22.70 -6.25
N GLN A 190 -10.58 22.37 -7.34
CA GLN A 190 -10.90 21.00 -7.69
C GLN A 190 -9.63 20.13 -7.88
N MET A 191 -8.66 20.62 -8.65
CA MET A 191 -7.38 19.92 -8.87
C MET A 191 -6.52 19.91 -7.62
N LEU A 192 -6.53 20.98 -6.81
CA LEU A 192 -5.79 21.04 -5.55
C LEU A 192 -6.24 19.95 -4.56
N ILE A 193 -7.54 19.75 -4.40
CA ILE A 193 -8.09 18.69 -3.52
C ILE A 193 -7.66 17.30 -4.00
N LEU A 194 -7.70 17.05 -5.31
CA LEU A 194 -7.22 15.78 -5.88
C LEU A 194 -5.73 15.57 -5.58
N MET A 195 -4.92 16.61 -5.79
CA MET A 195 -3.48 16.56 -5.49
C MET A 195 -3.20 16.27 -4.01
N LEU A 196 -3.96 16.88 -3.09
CA LEU A 196 -3.83 16.61 -1.64
C LEU A 196 -4.22 15.16 -1.31
N GLY A 197 -5.26 14.62 -1.94
CA GLY A 197 -5.65 13.21 -1.79
C GLY A 197 -4.56 12.25 -2.27
N ILE A 198 -3.96 12.52 -3.41
CA ILE A 198 -2.83 11.74 -3.96
C ILE A 198 -1.62 11.83 -2.99
N LEU A 199 -1.28 13.03 -2.53
CA LEU A 199 -0.16 13.24 -1.62
C LEU A 199 -0.36 12.48 -0.29
N TRP A 200 -1.59 12.46 0.25
CA TRP A 200 -1.95 11.63 1.40
C TRP A 200 -1.71 10.14 1.11
N ALA A 201 -2.20 9.67 -0.04
CA ALA A 201 -2.02 8.27 -0.44
C ALA A 201 -0.54 7.88 -0.55
N LEU A 202 0.33 8.76 -1.05
CA LEU A 202 1.78 8.54 -1.09
C LEU A 202 2.39 8.51 0.33
N ALA A 203 1.99 9.44 1.20
CA ALA A 203 2.49 9.52 2.57
C ALA A 203 2.14 8.30 3.43
N VAL A 204 0.93 7.72 3.25
CA VAL A 204 0.50 6.50 3.95
C VAL A 204 1.43 5.30 3.67
N THR A 205 2.17 5.28 2.56
CA THR A 205 3.18 4.25 2.27
C THR A 205 4.23 4.17 3.38
N TYR A 206 4.62 5.30 3.94
CA TYR A 206 5.65 5.40 4.97
C TYR A 206 5.09 5.37 6.40
N MET A 207 3.82 5.78 6.63
CA MET A 207 3.27 5.96 7.96
C MET A 207 3.28 4.68 8.80
N TYR A 208 2.78 3.56 8.25
CA TYR A 208 2.74 2.30 8.99
C TYR A 208 4.13 1.69 9.24
N PRO A 209 5.02 1.59 8.24
CA PRO A 209 6.39 1.14 8.50
C PRO A 209 7.12 2.02 9.51
N MET A 210 6.97 3.34 9.45
CA MET A 210 7.59 4.27 10.40
C MET A 210 7.04 4.11 11.81
N MET A 211 5.73 3.93 11.95
CA MET A 211 5.04 3.71 13.23
C MET A 211 5.56 2.48 13.97
N VAL A 212 5.84 1.39 13.25
CA VAL A 212 6.29 0.12 13.85
C VAL A 212 7.80 0.01 13.96
N THR A 213 8.56 0.94 13.35
CA THR A 213 10.02 0.96 13.41
C THR A 213 10.54 1.90 14.48
N TYR A 214 9.91 3.06 14.63
CA TYR A 214 10.41 4.15 15.48
C TYR A 214 9.38 4.52 16.56
N GLN A 215 9.86 4.87 17.74
CA GLN A 215 9.02 5.42 18.82
C GLN A 215 8.79 6.91 18.57
N MET A 216 7.78 7.23 17.76
CA MET A 216 7.46 8.60 17.37
C MET A 216 6.03 8.99 17.75
N ASN A 217 5.86 10.28 18.05
CA ASN A 217 4.53 10.88 18.19
C ASN A 217 3.79 10.90 16.84
N PHE A 218 2.48 10.82 16.87
CA PHE A 218 1.63 10.82 15.66
C PHE A 218 1.92 11.99 14.69
N ARG A 219 2.12 13.22 15.22
CA ARG A 219 2.47 14.39 14.39
C ARG A 219 3.80 14.23 13.68
N THR A 220 4.79 13.65 14.34
CA THR A 220 6.12 13.39 13.78
C THR A 220 6.04 12.33 12.67
N ILE A 221 5.24 11.26 12.87
CA ILE A 221 5.01 10.24 11.83
C ILE A 221 4.41 10.89 10.58
N ILE A 222 3.35 11.69 10.73
CA ILE A 222 2.72 12.38 9.59
C ILE A 222 3.75 13.26 8.88
N ARG A 223 4.41 14.17 9.62
CA ARG A 223 5.37 15.11 9.04
C ARG A 223 6.48 14.41 8.26
N ASN A 224 7.11 13.41 8.87
CA ASN A 224 8.22 12.69 8.26
C ASN A 224 7.76 11.86 7.06
N SER A 225 6.55 11.26 7.12
CA SER A 225 5.98 10.52 6.01
C SER A 225 5.70 11.42 4.79
N PHE A 226 5.22 12.65 5.01
CA PHE A 226 5.06 13.62 3.93
C PHE A 226 6.40 14.06 3.34
N ILE A 227 7.41 14.32 4.18
CA ILE A 227 8.76 14.68 3.73
C ILE A 227 9.35 13.56 2.86
N LEU A 228 9.27 12.30 3.31
CA LEU A 228 9.76 11.16 2.54
C LEU A 228 8.94 10.92 1.26
N ALA A 229 7.62 11.10 1.31
CA ALA A 229 6.77 10.93 0.13
C ALA A 229 7.12 11.91 -0.99
N VAL A 230 7.43 13.16 -0.64
CA VAL A 230 7.85 14.21 -1.59
C VAL A 230 9.33 14.06 -1.96
N GLY A 231 10.21 13.83 -0.97
CA GLY A 231 11.65 13.70 -1.19
C GLY A 231 12.04 12.49 -2.06
N ARG A 232 11.20 11.43 -2.05
CA ARG A 232 11.36 10.23 -2.91
C ARG A 232 10.15 10.05 -3.82
N LEU A 233 9.65 11.13 -4.41
CA LEU A 233 8.43 11.15 -5.20
C LEU A 233 8.37 10.05 -6.28
N PRO A 234 9.41 9.86 -7.15
CA PRO A 234 9.37 8.80 -8.18
C PRO A 234 9.23 7.40 -7.57
N GLY A 235 9.97 7.09 -6.50
CA GLY A 235 9.85 5.82 -5.80
C GLY A 235 8.50 5.64 -5.10
N SER A 236 7.98 6.70 -4.46
CA SER A 236 6.67 6.69 -3.80
C SER A 236 5.52 6.47 -4.79
N VAL A 237 5.60 7.09 -5.96
CA VAL A 237 4.65 6.88 -7.06
C VAL A 237 4.80 5.47 -7.62
N GLY A 238 6.03 5.04 -7.90
CA GLY A 238 6.31 3.72 -8.46
C GLY A 238 5.77 2.58 -7.58
N ILE A 239 5.97 2.64 -6.26
CA ILE A 239 5.45 1.62 -5.34
C ILE A 239 3.92 1.62 -5.30
N ARG A 240 3.27 2.78 -5.39
CA ARG A 240 1.81 2.88 -5.46
C ARG A 240 1.24 2.32 -6.75
N LEU A 241 1.87 2.64 -7.88
CA LEU A 241 1.49 2.07 -9.17
C LEU A 241 1.65 0.55 -9.16
N LEU A 242 2.75 0.02 -8.60
CA LEU A 242 2.96 -1.41 -8.47
C LEU A 242 1.83 -2.10 -7.67
N HIS A 243 1.35 -1.47 -6.61
CA HIS A 243 0.21 -2.01 -5.84
C HIS A 243 -1.12 -2.00 -6.64
N CYS A 244 -1.29 -1.07 -7.58
CA CYS A 244 -2.48 -1.02 -8.43
C CYS A 244 -2.46 -2.06 -9.56
N VAL A 245 -1.27 -2.54 -9.96
CA VAL A 245 -1.12 -3.45 -11.12
C VAL A 245 -2.07 -4.66 -11.09
N PRO A 246 -2.18 -5.46 -10.01
CA PRO A 246 -3.08 -6.61 -10.02
C PRO A 246 -4.54 -6.20 -10.20
N THR A 247 -5.00 -5.19 -9.48
CA THR A 247 -6.39 -4.71 -9.56
C THR A 247 -6.70 -4.17 -10.95
N VAL A 248 -5.83 -3.32 -11.51
CA VAL A 248 -6.00 -2.78 -12.86
C VAL A 248 -6.01 -3.89 -13.91
N LEU A 249 -5.06 -4.84 -13.81
CA LEU A 249 -4.98 -5.96 -14.74
C LEU A 249 -6.27 -6.78 -14.77
N PHE A 250 -6.75 -7.23 -13.61
CA PHE A 250 -7.98 -8.01 -13.51
C PHE A 250 -9.21 -7.19 -13.93
N THR A 251 -9.25 -5.90 -13.61
CA THR A 251 -10.35 -5.03 -14.05
C THR A 251 -10.38 -4.87 -15.57
N VAL A 252 -9.23 -4.64 -16.20
CA VAL A 252 -9.14 -4.53 -17.67
C VAL A 252 -9.55 -5.85 -18.34
N ILE A 253 -9.06 -7.00 -17.84
CA ILE A 253 -9.45 -8.31 -18.39
C ILE A 253 -10.96 -8.52 -18.20
N PHE A 254 -11.54 -8.14 -17.06
CA PHE A 254 -12.99 -8.24 -16.85
C PHE A 254 -13.76 -7.37 -17.83
N LEU A 255 -13.36 -6.12 -18.05
CA LEU A 255 -14.04 -5.22 -18.99
C LEU A 255 -13.95 -5.70 -20.46
N LEU A 256 -12.83 -6.34 -20.83
CA LEU A 256 -12.65 -6.88 -22.18
C LEU A 256 -13.42 -8.19 -22.41
N THR A 257 -13.54 -9.01 -21.37
CA THR A 257 -14.14 -10.36 -21.51
C THR A 257 -15.56 -10.45 -20.99
N LEU A 258 -15.96 -9.54 -20.08
CA LEU A 258 -17.20 -9.54 -19.31
C LEU A 258 -17.45 -10.86 -18.56
N GLN A 259 -16.38 -11.61 -18.25
CA GLN A 259 -16.47 -12.92 -17.61
C GLN A 259 -16.41 -12.80 -16.08
N PRO A 260 -17.43 -13.22 -15.33
CA PRO A 260 -17.49 -13.09 -13.87
C PRO A 260 -16.37 -13.83 -13.12
N TRP A 261 -15.83 -14.91 -13.69
CA TRP A 261 -14.74 -15.68 -13.08
C TRP A 261 -13.44 -14.86 -12.92
N VAL A 262 -13.25 -13.79 -13.72
CA VAL A 262 -12.11 -12.87 -13.57
C VAL A 262 -12.16 -12.15 -12.23
N LEU A 263 -13.35 -11.72 -11.80
CA LEU A 263 -13.54 -11.10 -10.48
C LEU A 263 -13.33 -12.12 -9.35
N LEU A 264 -13.70 -13.38 -9.57
CA LEU A 264 -13.42 -14.48 -8.64
C LEU A 264 -11.91 -14.71 -8.49
N LEU A 265 -11.12 -14.61 -9.57
CA LEU A 265 -9.67 -14.70 -9.50
C LEU A 265 -9.05 -13.52 -8.73
N LEU A 266 -9.53 -12.29 -8.92
CA LEU A 266 -9.11 -11.13 -8.14
C LEU A 266 -9.42 -11.32 -6.65
N PHE A 267 -10.60 -11.84 -6.34
CA PHE A 267 -10.96 -12.17 -4.97
C PHE A 267 -10.06 -13.25 -4.38
N ALA A 268 -9.82 -14.35 -5.11
CA ALA A 268 -8.92 -15.42 -4.68
C ALA A 268 -7.47 -14.92 -4.47
N TYR A 269 -6.95 -14.08 -5.36
CA TYR A 269 -5.66 -13.41 -5.20
C TYR A 269 -5.63 -12.60 -3.90
N SER A 270 -6.64 -11.77 -3.66
CA SER A 270 -6.74 -10.94 -2.45
C SER A 270 -6.84 -11.79 -1.18
N LEU A 271 -7.61 -12.88 -1.22
CA LEU A 271 -7.81 -13.80 -0.10
C LEU A 271 -6.53 -14.54 0.28
N VAL A 272 -5.76 -15.02 -0.71
CA VAL A 272 -4.62 -15.91 -0.45
C VAL A 272 -3.33 -15.12 -0.18
N PHE A 273 -3.08 -14.05 -0.94
CA PHE A 273 -1.73 -13.49 -0.99
C PHE A 273 -1.68 -11.96 -1.09
N GLY A 274 -2.64 -11.31 -1.76
CA GLY A 274 -2.53 -9.94 -2.27
C GLY A 274 -2.17 -8.87 -1.23
N PHE A 275 -2.83 -8.86 -0.06
CA PHE A 275 -2.59 -7.81 0.94
C PHE A 275 -1.22 -7.95 1.62
N ALA A 276 -0.85 -9.18 2.06
CA ALA A 276 0.42 -9.40 2.74
C ALA A 276 1.60 -9.19 1.79
N PHE A 277 1.48 -9.60 0.54
CA PHE A 277 2.48 -9.36 -0.50
C PHE A 277 2.69 -7.85 -0.75
N SER A 278 1.60 -7.09 -0.90
CA SER A 278 1.66 -5.64 -1.05
C SER A 278 2.37 -4.97 0.15
N ARG A 279 2.11 -5.46 1.38
CA ARG A 279 2.80 -4.96 2.58
C ARG A 279 4.25 -5.37 2.64
N PHE A 280 4.60 -6.58 2.19
CA PHE A 280 5.98 -7.03 2.12
C PHE A 280 6.81 -6.21 1.11
N ILE A 281 6.25 -5.92 -0.07
CA ILE A 281 6.89 -5.01 -1.04
C ILE A 281 7.08 -3.61 -0.42
N THR A 282 6.03 -3.06 0.25
CA THR A 282 6.12 -1.78 0.95
C THR A 282 7.23 -1.80 2.00
N ALA A 283 7.33 -2.88 2.80
CA ALA A 283 8.33 -3.01 3.85
C ALA A 283 9.75 -3.04 3.27
N SER A 284 10.00 -3.81 2.22
CA SER A 284 11.31 -3.87 1.54
C SER A 284 11.72 -2.50 1.00
N PHE A 285 10.80 -1.81 0.32
CA PHE A 285 11.04 -0.47 -0.20
C PHE A 285 11.31 0.55 0.91
N THR A 286 10.45 0.58 1.95
CA THR A 286 10.60 1.57 3.02
C THR A 286 11.80 1.30 3.90
N ASN A 287 12.21 0.04 4.10
CA ASN A 287 13.46 -0.29 4.80
C ASN A 287 14.67 0.30 4.07
N ALA A 288 14.72 0.20 2.72
CA ALA A 288 15.78 0.82 1.93
C ALA A 288 15.82 2.36 2.11
N VAL A 289 14.63 2.99 2.06
CA VAL A 289 14.51 4.45 2.25
C VAL A 289 14.91 4.85 3.67
N PHE A 290 14.48 4.11 4.69
CA PHE A 290 14.80 4.42 6.08
C PHE A 290 16.29 4.23 6.38
N ASP A 291 16.92 3.20 5.82
CA ASP A 291 18.35 3.00 5.97
C ASP A 291 19.14 4.17 5.37
N LYS A 292 18.78 4.62 4.15
CA LYS A 292 19.48 5.74 3.48
C LYS A 292 19.26 7.09 4.16
N TYR A 293 18.06 7.41 4.64
CA TYR A 293 17.72 8.79 5.07
C TYR A 293 17.55 8.97 6.58
N ILE A 294 17.33 7.90 7.33
CA ILE A 294 17.07 7.96 8.79
C ILE A 294 18.14 7.20 9.54
N ASN A 295 18.29 5.88 9.30
CA ASN A 295 19.16 5.03 10.10
C ASN A 295 20.64 5.39 9.94
N SER A 296 21.08 5.83 8.75
CA SER A 296 22.45 6.31 8.50
C SER A 296 22.86 7.54 9.34
N ARG A 297 21.88 8.26 9.89
CA ARG A 297 22.08 9.45 10.73
C ARG A 297 21.93 9.18 12.22
N ILE A 298 21.60 7.96 12.62
CA ILE A 298 21.42 7.57 14.02
C ILE A 298 22.62 6.73 14.42
N GLU A 299 23.41 7.22 15.37
CA GLU A 299 24.57 6.50 15.90
C GLU A 299 24.15 5.16 16.51
N GLY A 300 24.82 4.06 16.12
CA GLY A 300 24.51 2.70 16.55
C GLY A 300 23.30 2.04 15.86
N ALA A 301 22.63 2.71 14.93
CA ALA A 301 21.57 2.06 14.14
C ALA A 301 22.18 1.06 13.14
N GLN A 302 21.57 -0.12 13.03
CA GLN A 302 21.97 -1.13 12.05
C GLN A 302 21.40 -0.78 10.68
N VAL A 303 22.29 -0.45 9.74
CA VAL A 303 21.97 -0.20 8.34
C VAL A 303 22.21 -1.46 7.51
N ASN A 304 21.51 -1.61 6.39
CA ASN A 304 21.68 -2.71 5.43
C ASN A 304 21.56 -4.12 6.04
N ARG A 305 20.70 -4.29 7.04
CA ARG A 305 20.53 -5.57 7.71
C ARG A 305 20.03 -6.64 6.75
N GLY A 306 20.65 -7.82 6.78
CA GLY A 306 20.37 -8.94 5.89
C GLY A 306 21.16 -8.92 4.58
N LEU A 307 22.01 -7.91 4.36
CA LEU A 307 22.94 -7.81 3.23
C LEU A 307 24.37 -8.18 3.65
N SER A 308 25.18 -8.66 2.68
CA SER A 308 26.61 -8.80 2.89
C SER A 308 27.26 -7.42 3.01
N GLN A 309 28.21 -7.25 3.92
CA GLN A 309 28.85 -5.95 4.20
C GLN A 309 29.83 -5.47 3.11
N GLU A 310 30.04 -6.27 2.05
CA GLU A 310 31.06 -6.00 1.02
C GLU A 310 30.68 -5.03 -0.11
N ASN A 311 29.42 -4.54 -0.17
CA ASN A 311 28.94 -3.77 -1.34
C ASN A 311 28.25 -2.44 -0.97
N ASP A 312 28.82 -1.62 -0.08
CA ASP A 312 28.32 -0.25 0.11
C ASP A 312 28.85 0.74 -0.95
N ASP A 313 29.81 0.32 -1.83
CA ASP A 313 30.53 1.24 -2.73
C ASP A 313 30.02 1.27 -4.19
N ASP A 314 29.11 0.33 -4.60
CA ASP A 314 28.80 0.17 -6.04
C ASP A 314 27.45 0.76 -6.50
N ASP A 315 26.57 1.21 -5.61
CA ASP A 315 25.21 1.72 -5.98
C ASP A 315 25.10 3.26 -6.04
N ASP A 316 26.19 4.02 -5.85
CA ASP A 316 26.13 5.49 -5.75
C ASP A 316 26.44 6.26 -7.05
N ASP A 317 26.59 5.59 -8.22
CA ASP A 317 27.03 6.27 -9.46
C ASP A 317 25.92 7.03 -10.25
N ASP A 318 24.67 7.08 -9.79
CA ASP A 318 23.60 7.73 -10.56
C ASP A 318 22.90 8.93 -9.90
N ASP A 319 23.28 9.38 -8.71
CA ASP A 319 22.65 10.56 -8.10
C ASP A 319 23.67 11.63 -7.67
N GLU A 320 23.85 12.62 -8.55
CA GLU A 320 24.22 14.02 -8.31
C GLU A 320 25.26 14.34 -7.22
N GLN A 321 26.35 14.94 -7.67
CA GLN A 321 27.29 15.74 -6.89
C GLN A 321 26.53 16.73 -5.98
N GLU A 322 26.13 16.32 -4.78
CA GLU A 322 25.86 17.27 -3.71
C GLU A 322 27.23 17.78 -3.19
N GLU A 323 27.56 19.04 -3.52
CA GLU A 323 28.65 19.80 -2.95
C GLU A 323 28.73 19.55 -1.43
N GLU A 324 29.89 19.08 -0.96
CA GLU A 324 30.27 19.09 0.45
C GLU A 324 30.15 20.53 0.97
N ARG A 325 29.06 20.85 1.62
CA ARG A 325 28.88 22.11 2.32
C ARG A 325 29.57 21.98 3.67
N GLU A 326 30.78 22.52 3.77
CA GLU A 326 31.48 22.72 5.07
C GLU A 326 30.54 23.44 6.04
N LEU A 327 30.11 22.71 7.09
CA LEU A 327 29.30 23.28 8.18
C LEU A 327 30.08 24.38 8.88
N LYS A 328 29.51 25.56 8.93
CA LYS A 328 30.14 26.72 9.61
C LYS A 328 30.21 26.45 11.12
N PRO A 329 31.28 26.96 11.80
CA PRO A 329 31.59 26.65 13.21
C PRO A 329 30.50 26.93 14.25
N TRP A 330 29.44 27.68 13.92
CA TRP A 330 28.33 28.00 14.83
C TRP A 330 27.16 27.01 14.78
N GLU A 331 27.19 26.04 13.89
CA GLU A 331 26.14 24.99 13.79
C GLU A 331 26.39 23.80 14.74
N ASN A 332 27.53 23.75 15.41
CA ASN A 332 27.91 22.71 16.39
C ASN A 332 27.44 23.00 17.83
N GLY A 333 26.47 23.90 18.03
CA GLY A 333 26.04 24.34 19.35
C GLY A 333 24.87 23.55 19.95
N TYR A 334 25.01 22.24 20.17
CA TYR A 334 24.21 21.51 21.14
C TYR A 334 25.15 20.65 21.99
N THR A 335 25.74 21.26 23.00
CA THR A 335 26.32 20.53 24.14
C THR A 335 25.22 20.29 25.17
N ASP A 336 24.90 19.03 25.44
CA ASP A 336 24.15 18.60 26.60
C ASP A 336 24.74 19.23 27.88
N LYS A 337 23.85 19.82 28.68
CA LYS A 337 24.07 20.03 30.10
C LYS A 337 22.95 19.38 30.88
N HIS A 338 23.35 18.28 31.58
CA HIS A 338 22.75 17.63 32.75
C HIS A 338 21.37 17.02 32.60
#